data_187a6626912e07f13b6527100dc00c78
#
_entry.id   187a6626912e07f13b6527100dc00c78
#
_cell.length_a   1.000
_cell.length_b   1.000
_cell.length_c   1.000
_cell.angle_alpha   90.00
_cell.angle_beta   90.00
_cell.angle_gamma   90.00
#
_symmetry.space_group_name_H-M   'P 1'
#
loop_
_entity.id
_entity.type
_entity.pdbx_description
1 polymer ?
#
loop_
_entity_poly.entity_id
_entity_poly.type
_entity_poly.pdbx_seq_one_letter_code
_entity_poly.pdbx_strand_id
1 'polypeptide(L)'
;MYCFFRTYAKFLLLFFDFFAYFGKFLYFCSVKVQIMAIGNVTPDSFYASSRLADTEHVLAWAEGALADGASILDIGGCSTRPGSTPASEEEEWHRVAPALEALRHAYPEASLSLDTFRPEIARRALNQFGTMIINDISGGCDAMYEVVREYRAPYIWTLRGDLELPKKMPQLCEMEGLILDPGFGFIGSTEGDYACMRHIDELRAYGKPILVGVSRKSMVWRPLGLTPDTCLMPTQALQLYAIEHGATIIRTHDVKETKQTIELCNSLLLTSDSKM
;
A
#
# COMPACT_ATOMS: atom_id res chain seq x y z
N MET A 1 16.80 -36.16 -36.19
CA MET A 1 15.86 -35.03 -36.20
C MET A 1 15.22 -34.77 -34.80
N TYR A 2 14.85 -35.78 -34.02
CA TYR A 2 14.24 -35.61 -32.66
C TYR A 2 15.19 -35.01 -31.61
N CYS A 3 16.48 -35.23 -31.66
CA CYS A 3 17.46 -34.72 -30.68
C CYS A 3 17.69 -33.21 -30.81
N PHE A 4 17.60 -32.67 -32.02
CA PHE A 4 17.81 -31.24 -32.31
C PHE A 4 16.65 -30.36 -31.78
N PHE A 5 15.41 -30.85 -31.88
CA PHE A 5 14.23 -30.14 -31.36
C PHE A 5 14.22 -30.03 -29.83
N ARG A 6 14.72 -31.06 -29.12
CA ARG A 6 14.74 -31.09 -27.64
C ARG A 6 15.82 -30.12 -27.08
N THR A 7 16.92 -29.95 -27.80
CA THR A 7 17.99 -29.02 -27.46
C THR A 7 17.56 -27.57 -27.73
N TYR A 8 16.86 -27.33 -28.83
CA TYR A 8 16.33 -25.99 -29.18
C TYR A 8 15.24 -25.55 -28.23
N ALA A 9 14.33 -26.43 -27.82
CA ALA A 9 13.29 -26.13 -26.83
C ALA A 9 13.87 -25.82 -25.45
N LYS A 10 14.92 -26.53 -25.01
CA LYS A 10 15.64 -26.23 -23.77
C LYS A 10 16.37 -24.88 -23.86
N PHE A 11 16.97 -24.57 -25.00
CA PHE A 11 17.65 -23.28 -25.22
C PHE A 11 16.65 -22.11 -25.22
N LEU A 12 15.49 -22.27 -25.85
CA LEU A 12 14.40 -21.30 -25.80
C LEU A 12 13.86 -21.09 -24.39
N LEU A 13 13.64 -22.14 -23.62
CA LEU A 13 13.22 -22.05 -22.22
C LEU A 13 14.26 -21.31 -21.37
N LEU A 14 15.53 -21.65 -21.47
CA LEU A 14 16.61 -20.95 -20.78
C LEU A 14 16.73 -19.48 -21.22
N PHE A 15 16.46 -19.19 -22.48
CA PHE A 15 16.48 -17.83 -23.01
C PHE A 15 15.30 -17.00 -22.47
N PHE A 16 14.10 -17.58 -22.41
CA PHE A 16 12.92 -16.94 -21.82
C PHE A 16 13.08 -16.76 -20.30
N ASP A 17 13.62 -17.74 -19.60
CA ASP A 17 13.93 -17.63 -18.17
C ASP A 17 14.98 -16.55 -17.88
N PHE A 18 16.02 -16.44 -18.75
CA PHE A 18 17.02 -15.38 -18.65
C PHE A 18 16.40 -13.98 -18.87
N PHE A 19 15.55 -13.80 -19.90
CA PHE A 19 14.90 -12.51 -20.12
C PHE A 19 13.88 -12.16 -19.03
N ALA A 20 13.15 -13.13 -18.51
CA ALA A 20 12.25 -12.94 -17.39
C ALA A 20 13.03 -12.55 -16.11
N TYR A 21 14.17 -13.20 -15.86
CA TYR A 21 15.05 -12.88 -14.74
C TYR A 21 15.72 -11.51 -14.93
N PHE A 22 16.22 -11.19 -16.10
CA PHE A 22 16.83 -9.90 -16.45
C PHE A 22 15.81 -8.76 -16.42
N GLY A 23 14.58 -8.99 -16.87
CA GLY A 23 13.48 -8.03 -16.74
C GLY A 23 13.09 -7.77 -15.28
N LYS A 24 13.06 -8.81 -14.43
CA LYS A 24 12.89 -8.66 -12.98
C LYS A 24 14.03 -7.84 -12.38
N PHE A 25 15.26 -8.15 -12.74
CA PHE A 25 16.47 -7.45 -12.26
C PHE A 25 16.44 -5.96 -12.62
N LEU A 26 16.20 -5.60 -13.88
CA LEU A 26 16.10 -4.20 -14.31
C LEU A 26 14.96 -3.45 -13.61
N TYR A 27 13.84 -4.11 -13.37
CA TYR A 27 12.72 -3.53 -12.62
C TYR A 27 13.14 -3.19 -11.18
N PHE A 28 13.77 -4.11 -10.47
CA PHE A 28 14.22 -3.90 -9.08
C PHE A 28 15.33 -2.85 -8.95
N CYS A 29 16.24 -2.76 -9.93
CA CYS A 29 17.29 -1.74 -9.93
C CYS A 29 16.75 -0.32 -10.17
N SER A 30 15.55 -0.18 -10.73
CA SER A 30 14.96 1.11 -11.10
C SER A 30 13.86 1.60 -10.16
N VAL A 31 13.24 0.74 -9.35
CA VAL A 31 12.07 1.08 -8.52
C VAL A 31 12.45 1.11 -7.04
N LYS A 32 12.46 2.31 -6.47
CA LYS A 32 12.62 2.48 -5.02
C LYS A 32 11.30 2.14 -4.33
N VAL A 33 11.28 1.08 -3.50
CA VAL A 33 10.12 0.74 -2.67
C VAL A 33 9.87 1.83 -1.64
N GLN A 34 8.64 2.33 -1.57
CA GLN A 34 8.21 3.37 -0.63
C GLN A 34 7.52 2.75 0.58
N ILE A 35 7.66 3.40 1.74
CA ILE A 35 6.98 3.00 2.97
C ILE A 35 5.86 3.99 3.25
N MET A 36 4.63 3.47 3.39
CA MET A 36 3.45 4.22 3.79
C MET A 36 3.13 3.88 5.25
N ALA A 37 3.34 4.83 6.14
CA ALA A 37 3.06 4.67 7.57
C ALA A 37 1.58 4.83 7.86
N ILE A 38 1.00 3.93 8.66
CA ILE A 38 -0.42 3.94 9.04
C ILE A 38 -0.62 4.83 10.26
N GLY A 39 -1.41 5.91 10.12
CA GLY A 39 -1.81 6.83 11.17
C GLY A 39 -3.32 6.85 11.40
N ASN A 40 -3.82 6.05 12.33
CA ASN A 40 -5.24 6.02 12.64
C ASN A 40 -5.59 7.06 13.70
N VAL A 41 -6.33 8.10 13.34
CA VAL A 41 -6.86 9.13 14.27
C VAL A 41 -8.26 8.74 14.79
N THR A 42 -8.40 7.47 15.18
CA THR A 42 -9.63 6.95 15.79
C THR A 42 -9.53 6.95 17.32
N PRO A 43 -10.67 6.98 18.08
CA PRO A 43 -10.65 6.97 19.54
C PRO A 43 -9.86 5.84 20.16
N ASP A 44 -9.79 4.69 19.50
CA ASP A 44 -9.06 3.50 19.96
C ASP A 44 -7.55 3.58 19.72
N SER A 45 -7.09 4.52 18.88
CA SER A 45 -5.68 4.68 18.49
C SER A 45 -4.98 5.83 19.19
N PHE A 46 -5.71 6.88 19.52
CA PHE A 46 -5.23 8.07 20.22
C PHE A 46 -6.22 8.36 21.36
N TYR A 47 -5.81 8.17 22.61
CA TYR A 47 -6.67 8.33 23.78
C TYR A 47 -7.32 9.72 23.83
N ALA A 48 -8.64 9.73 24.05
CA ALA A 48 -9.49 10.90 24.09
C ALA A 48 -9.24 11.73 25.36
N SER A 49 -8.61 12.93 25.26
CA SER A 49 -8.83 13.96 26.27
C SER A 49 -8.63 15.40 25.84
N SER A 50 -8.05 15.74 24.70
CA SER A 50 -8.16 17.10 24.14
C SER A 50 -7.70 17.14 22.69
N ARG A 51 -8.23 18.10 21.88
CA ARG A 51 -7.78 18.32 20.49
C ARG A 51 -6.28 18.57 20.37
N LEU A 52 -5.68 19.20 21.38
CA LEU A 52 -4.23 19.48 21.42
C LEU A 52 -3.43 18.20 21.66
N ALA A 53 -3.88 17.33 22.57
CA ALA A 53 -3.22 16.03 22.81
C ALA A 53 -3.28 15.13 21.56
N ASP A 54 -4.40 15.10 20.84
CA ASP A 54 -4.56 14.33 19.61
C ASP A 54 -3.59 14.82 18.54
N THR A 55 -3.43 16.14 18.37
CA THR A 55 -2.51 16.76 17.41
C THR A 55 -1.05 16.52 17.78
N GLU A 56 -0.68 16.64 19.06
CA GLU A 56 0.68 16.36 19.55
C GLU A 56 1.06 14.89 19.32
N HIS A 57 0.15 13.96 19.58
CA HIS A 57 0.39 12.54 19.30
C HIS A 57 0.57 12.25 17.80
N VAL A 58 -0.24 12.89 16.93
CA VAL A 58 -0.09 12.78 15.47
C VAL A 58 1.28 13.31 15.02
N LEU A 59 1.73 14.45 15.54
CA LEU A 59 3.03 15.03 15.19
C LEU A 59 4.19 14.15 15.69
N ALA A 60 4.13 13.67 16.93
CA ALA A 60 5.15 12.76 17.48
C ALA A 60 5.22 11.44 16.70
N TRP A 61 4.06 10.87 16.33
CA TRP A 61 4.00 9.69 15.46
C TRP A 61 4.62 9.97 14.07
N ALA A 62 4.28 11.09 13.45
CA ALA A 62 4.79 11.45 12.14
C ALA A 62 6.31 11.67 12.15
N GLU A 63 6.83 12.35 13.18
CA GLU A 63 8.28 12.52 13.38
C GLU A 63 8.99 11.17 13.46
N GLY A 64 8.48 10.24 14.30
CA GLY A 64 9.04 8.90 14.41
C GLY A 64 8.96 8.13 13.11
N ALA A 65 7.81 8.14 12.43
CA ALA A 65 7.62 7.45 11.15
C ALA A 65 8.56 7.97 10.06
N LEU A 66 8.71 9.28 9.93
CA LEU A 66 9.63 9.92 8.97
C LEU A 66 11.09 9.60 9.30
N ALA A 67 11.49 9.67 10.58
CA ALA A 67 12.83 9.31 11.03
C ALA A 67 13.15 7.83 10.75
N ASP A 68 12.18 6.94 10.93
CA ASP A 68 12.31 5.52 10.64
C ASP A 68 12.30 5.20 9.13
N GLY A 69 11.94 6.17 8.28
CA GLY A 69 12.07 6.08 6.82
C GLY A 69 10.77 5.98 6.05
N ALA A 70 9.63 6.33 6.65
CA ALA A 70 8.39 6.49 5.90
C ALA A 70 8.53 7.62 4.87
N SER A 71 7.97 7.43 3.69
CA SER A 71 7.88 8.44 2.64
C SER A 71 6.45 8.95 2.44
N ILE A 72 5.46 8.22 2.97
CA ILE A 72 4.04 8.58 2.89
C ILE A 72 3.45 8.41 4.29
N LEU A 73 2.70 9.41 4.75
CA LEU A 73 1.93 9.37 6.00
C LEU A 73 0.45 9.21 5.65
N ASP A 74 -0.16 8.07 6.02
CA ASP A 74 -1.55 7.72 5.67
C ASP A 74 -2.47 7.89 6.87
N ILE A 75 -3.37 8.86 6.80
CA ILE A 75 -4.24 9.29 7.90
C ILE A 75 -5.65 8.78 7.69
N GLY A 76 -6.18 8.01 8.65
CA GLY A 76 -7.54 7.48 8.62
C GLY A 76 -8.35 7.85 9.87
N GLY A 77 -9.53 8.46 9.68
CA GLY A 77 -10.46 8.86 10.75
C GLY A 77 -11.61 7.87 11.01
N CYS A 78 -11.76 6.87 10.16
CA CYS A 78 -12.82 5.87 10.25
C CYS A 78 -12.25 4.46 10.35
N SER A 79 -12.67 3.71 11.37
CA SER A 79 -12.28 2.29 11.47
C SER A 79 -13.07 1.47 10.45
N THR A 80 -12.35 0.76 9.59
CA THR A 80 -12.92 -0.15 8.58
C THR A 80 -12.71 -1.62 8.95
N ARG A 81 -12.35 -1.88 10.22
CA ARG A 81 -12.19 -3.26 10.73
C ARG A 81 -13.53 -3.99 10.70
N PRO A 82 -13.56 -5.30 10.37
CA PRO A 82 -14.77 -6.08 10.45
C PRO A 82 -15.40 -6.00 11.86
N GLY A 83 -16.68 -5.62 11.92
CA GLY A 83 -17.42 -5.47 13.19
C GLY A 83 -17.34 -4.09 13.85
N SER A 84 -16.59 -3.13 13.30
CA SER A 84 -16.66 -1.73 13.77
C SER A 84 -17.87 -1.02 13.15
N THR A 85 -18.47 -0.12 13.92
CA THR A 85 -19.47 0.82 13.36
C THR A 85 -18.70 1.99 12.73
N PRO A 86 -18.87 2.23 11.41
CA PRO A 86 -18.21 3.36 10.77
C PRO A 86 -18.65 4.68 11.42
N ALA A 87 -17.70 5.57 11.67
CA ALA A 87 -17.99 6.94 12.08
C ALA A 87 -18.89 7.62 11.06
N SER A 88 -19.70 8.60 11.48
CA SER A 88 -20.40 9.49 10.55
C SER A 88 -19.40 10.32 9.76
N GLU A 89 -19.85 10.94 8.66
CA GLU A 89 -19.00 11.78 7.82
C GLU A 89 -18.40 12.96 8.60
N GLU A 90 -19.25 13.63 9.41
CA GLU A 90 -18.82 14.76 10.24
C GLU A 90 -17.85 14.31 11.37
N GLU A 91 -18.06 13.13 11.97
CA GLU A 91 -17.13 12.60 12.94
C GLU A 91 -15.77 12.27 12.32
N GLU A 92 -15.78 11.66 11.12
CA GLU A 92 -14.53 11.40 10.38
C GLU A 92 -13.79 12.70 10.07
N TRP A 93 -14.53 13.70 9.57
CA TRP A 93 -13.95 15.01 9.28
C TRP A 93 -13.34 15.67 10.51
N HIS A 94 -14.06 15.67 11.64
CA HIS A 94 -13.57 16.24 12.90
C HIS A 94 -12.29 15.57 13.42
N ARG A 95 -12.05 14.30 13.05
CA ARG A 95 -10.84 13.57 13.42
C ARG A 95 -9.68 13.85 12.47
N VAL A 96 -9.94 13.84 11.14
CA VAL A 96 -8.86 13.93 10.15
C VAL A 96 -8.41 15.37 9.90
N ALA A 97 -9.31 16.35 9.92
CA ALA A 97 -8.97 17.72 9.56
C ALA A 97 -7.89 18.35 10.46
N PRO A 98 -7.96 18.29 11.80
CA PRO A 98 -6.90 18.81 12.66
C PRO A 98 -5.56 18.12 12.45
N ALA A 99 -5.57 16.80 12.19
CA ALA A 99 -4.36 16.02 11.93
C ALA A 99 -3.70 16.44 10.60
N LEU A 100 -4.48 16.56 9.54
CA LEU A 100 -3.99 16.98 8.22
C LEU A 100 -3.44 18.41 8.26
N GLU A 101 -4.11 19.33 8.96
CA GLU A 101 -3.65 20.72 9.15
C GLU A 101 -2.30 20.75 9.85
N ALA A 102 -2.17 20.04 10.98
CA ALA A 102 -0.93 19.99 11.75
C ALA A 102 0.22 19.39 10.95
N LEU A 103 -0.02 18.27 10.25
CA LEU A 103 0.97 17.59 9.42
C LEU A 103 1.41 18.47 8.26
N ARG A 104 0.48 19.13 7.58
CA ARG A 104 0.82 20.02 6.46
C ARG A 104 1.62 21.23 6.90
N HIS A 105 1.35 21.74 8.12
CA HIS A 105 2.12 22.84 8.70
C HIS A 105 3.52 22.41 9.14
N ALA A 106 3.63 21.29 9.85
CA ALA A 106 4.91 20.83 10.41
C ALA A 106 5.83 20.16 9.36
N TYR A 107 5.25 19.48 8.37
CA TYR A 107 5.95 18.69 7.35
C TYR A 107 5.42 19.01 5.95
N PRO A 108 5.61 20.23 5.41
CA PRO A 108 5.03 20.67 4.13
C PRO A 108 5.46 19.80 2.94
N GLU A 109 6.66 19.21 3.00
CA GLU A 109 7.22 18.36 1.95
C GLU A 109 6.82 16.87 2.08
N ALA A 110 6.17 16.47 3.19
CA ALA A 110 5.76 15.08 3.36
C ALA A 110 4.61 14.72 2.43
N SER A 111 4.71 13.57 1.80
CA SER A 111 3.59 13.00 1.06
C SER A 111 2.51 12.53 2.04
N LEU A 112 1.36 13.20 2.03
CA LEU A 112 0.21 12.80 2.81
C LEU A 112 -0.73 11.91 1.99
N SER A 113 -1.37 10.99 2.68
CA SER A 113 -2.46 10.15 2.18
C SER A 113 -3.64 10.24 3.15
N LEU A 114 -4.85 10.26 2.61
CA LEU A 114 -6.10 10.23 3.37
C LEU A 114 -6.82 8.91 3.10
N ASP A 115 -6.91 8.05 4.14
CA ASP A 115 -7.69 6.80 4.11
C ASP A 115 -9.16 7.11 4.33
N THR A 116 -9.89 7.26 3.22
CA THR A 116 -11.33 7.51 3.21
C THR A 116 -12.00 6.93 1.98
N PHE A 117 -13.20 6.39 2.17
CA PHE A 117 -14.08 5.93 1.10
C PHE A 117 -15.19 6.94 0.77
N ARG A 118 -15.17 8.12 1.41
CA ARG A 118 -16.20 9.16 1.24
C ARG A 118 -15.72 10.26 0.30
N PRO A 119 -16.38 10.44 -0.87
CA PRO A 119 -16.01 11.47 -1.84
C PRO A 119 -16.01 12.88 -1.25
N GLU A 120 -16.96 13.18 -0.35
CA GLU A 120 -17.06 14.52 0.24
C GLU A 120 -15.91 14.81 1.22
N ILE A 121 -15.49 13.82 2.01
CA ILE A 121 -14.30 13.97 2.87
C ILE A 121 -13.05 14.18 2.02
N ALA A 122 -12.88 13.39 0.94
CA ALA A 122 -11.78 13.58 0.00
C ALA A 122 -11.79 14.98 -0.63
N ARG A 123 -12.95 15.46 -1.08
CA ARG A 123 -13.13 16.80 -1.66
C ARG A 123 -12.75 17.90 -0.66
N ARG A 124 -13.29 17.85 0.56
CA ARG A 124 -12.99 18.81 1.62
C ARG A 124 -11.48 18.85 1.94
N ALA A 125 -10.84 17.69 2.06
CA ALA A 125 -9.43 17.60 2.36
C ALA A 125 -8.56 18.17 1.25
N LEU A 126 -8.82 17.81 -0.01
CA LEU A 126 -8.08 18.31 -1.17
C LEU A 126 -8.24 19.81 -1.35
N ASN A 127 -9.45 20.34 -1.11
CA ASN A 127 -9.72 21.76 -1.19
C ASN A 127 -9.01 22.58 -0.09
N GLN A 128 -8.99 22.06 1.15
CA GLN A 128 -8.48 22.80 2.31
C GLN A 128 -6.97 22.64 2.49
N PHE A 129 -6.42 21.45 2.24
CA PHE A 129 -5.02 21.11 2.57
C PHE A 129 -4.16 20.84 1.34
N GLY A 130 -4.71 21.01 0.13
CA GLY A 130 -4.00 20.80 -1.12
C GLY A 130 -3.86 19.33 -1.51
N THR A 131 -3.08 19.07 -2.55
CA THR A 131 -2.94 17.74 -3.15
C THR A 131 -2.37 16.73 -2.15
N MET A 132 -3.03 15.57 -2.05
CA MET A 132 -2.60 14.40 -1.29
C MET A 132 -3.12 13.13 -1.98
N ILE A 133 -2.60 11.99 -1.60
CA ILE A 133 -3.07 10.68 -2.07
C ILE A 133 -4.44 10.42 -1.43
N ILE A 134 -5.41 9.93 -2.20
CA ILE A 134 -6.67 9.41 -1.65
C ILE A 134 -6.59 7.88 -1.65
N ASN A 135 -6.66 7.29 -0.46
CA ASN A 135 -6.61 5.85 -0.24
C ASN A 135 -8.02 5.33 0.00
N ASP A 136 -8.62 4.72 -1.03
CA ASP A 136 -10.02 4.29 -1.01
C ASP A 136 -10.14 2.75 -1.00
N ILE A 137 -10.51 2.24 0.17
CA ILE A 137 -10.68 0.80 0.40
C ILE A 137 -12.01 0.23 -0.12
N SER A 138 -12.93 1.09 -0.58
CA SER A 138 -14.28 0.65 -1.01
C SER A 138 -14.29 -0.04 -2.39
N GLY A 139 -13.24 0.16 -3.18
CA GLY A 139 -13.20 -0.21 -4.60
C GLY A 139 -13.65 0.92 -5.52
N GLY A 140 -13.95 2.07 -4.97
CA GLY A 140 -14.29 3.29 -5.70
C GLY A 140 -15.77 3.41 -6.08
N CYS A 141 -16.14 4.61 -6.46
CA CYS A 141 -17.44 4.94 -7.06
C CYS A 141 -17.27 6.16 -7.99
N ASP A 142 -18.25 6.41 -8.86
CA ASP A 142 -18.19 7.50 -9.84
C ASP A 142 -17.92 8.86 -9.18
N ALA A 143 -18.56 9.14 -8.04
CA ALA A 143 -18.36 10.39 -7.31
C ALA A 143 -16.90 10.53 -6.78
N MET A 144 -16.27 9.44 -6.32
CA MET A 144 -14.87 9.46 -5.91
C MET A 144 -13.95 9.67 -7.12
N TYR A 145 -14.23 9.00 -8.24
CA TYR A 145 -13.45 9.18 -9.47
C TYR A 145 -13.55 10.61 -10.02
N GLU A 146 -14.70 11.26 -9.91
CA GLU A 146 -14.87 12.68 -10.25
C GLU A 146 -13.98 13.56 -9.37
N VAL A 147 -13.99 13.36 -8.05
CA VAL A 147 -13.16 14.12 -7.10
C VAL A 147 -11.70 14.01 -7.44
N VAL A 148 -11.16 12.77 -7.54
CA VAL A 148 -9.72 12.59 -7.75
C VAL A 148 -9.26 13.11 -9.12
N ARG A 149 -10.12 13.08 -10.14
CA ARG A 149 -9.84 13.69 -11.45
C ARG A 149 -9.86 15.21 -11.39
N GLU A 150 -10.86 15.81 -10.74
CA GLU A 150 -11.00 17.26 -10.58
C GLU A 150 -9.73 17.86 -9.94
N TYR A 151 -9.24 17.24 -8.86
CA TYR A 151 -8.07 17.72 -8.13
C TYR A 151 -6.74 17.14 -8.64
N ARG A 152 -6.75 16.25 -9.64
CA ARG A 152 -5.58 15.49 -10.12
C ARG A 152 -4.85 14.82 -8.98
N ALA A 153 -5.60 14.30 -8.01
CA ALA A 153 -5.06 13.65 -6.82
C ALA A 153 -4.59 12.24 -7.16
N PRO A 154 -3.42 11.80 -6.68
CA PRO A 154 -3.07 10.40 -6.75
C PRO A 154 -4.10 9.55 -6.00
N TYR A 155 -4.41 8.37 -6.54
CA TYR A 155 -5.51 7.55 -6.05
C TYR A 155 -5.09 6.09 -5.87
N ILE A 156 -5.29 5.56 -4.66
CA ILE A 156 -5.14 4.14 -4.38
C ILE A 156 -6.50 3.47 -4.58
N TRP A 157 -6.53 2.61 -5.59
CA TRP A 157 -7.71 1.84 -5.94
C TRP A 157 -7.61 0.43 -5.40
N THR A 158 -8.44 0.09 -4.40
CA THR A 158 -8.49 -1.23 -3.80
C THR A 158 -9.32 -2.17 -4.66
N LEU A 159 -8.68 -3.22 -5.19
CA LEU A 159 -9.26 -4.19 -6.14
C LEU A 159 -10.08 -5.28 -5.46
N ARG A 160 -9.96 -5.43 -4.13
CA ARG A 160 -10.68 -6.43 -3.31
C ARG A 160 -10.53 -7.87 -3.83
N GLY A 161 -9.34 -8.20 -4.33
CA GLY A 161 -8.99 -9.52 -4.86
C GLY A 161 -9.31 -9.75 -6.34
N ASP A 162 -9.99 -8.82 -7.02
CA ASP A 162 -10.21 -8.90 -8.45
C ASP A 162 -9.04 -8.28 -9.22
N LEU A 163 -7.97 -9.04 -9.43
CA LEU A 163 -6.77 -8.57 -10.13
C LEU A 163 -7.02 -8.28 -11.63
N GLU A 164 -8.15 -8.69 -12.17
CA GLU A 164 -8.56 -8.36 -13.54
C GLU A 164 -9.43 -7.09 -13.62
N LEU A 165 -9.81 -6.51 -12.48
CA LEU A 165 -10.64 -5.31 -12.45
C LEU A 165 -10.06 -4.14 -13.28
N PRO A 166 -8.73 -3.90 -13.34
CA PRO A 166 -8.17 -2.90 -14.22
C PRO A 166 -8.47 -3.13 -15.71
N LYS A 167 -8.57 -4.38 -16.17
CA LYS A 167 -9.00 -4.69 -17.55
C LYS A 167 -10.46 -4.33 -17.81
N LYS A 168 -11.31 -4.45 -16.78
CA LYS A 168 -12.75 -4.15 -16.86
C LYS A 168 -13.04 -2.66 -16.85
N MET A 169 -12.13 -1.85 -16.32
CA MET A 169 -12.24 -0.40 -16.19
C MET A 169 -11.00 0.33 -16.71
N PRO A 170 -10.67 0.19 -18.02
CA PRO A 170 -9.43 0.71 -18.60
C PRO A 170 -9.31 2.25 -18.46
N GLN A 171 -10.44 2.97 -18.45
CA GLN A 171 -10.46 4.42 -18.26
C GLN A 171 -9.91 4.87 -16.90
N LEU A 172 -9.94 4.00 -15.86
CA LEU A 172 -9.29 4.30 -14.58
C LEU A 172 -7.79 4.09 -14.67
N CYS A 173 -7.34 3.11 -15.46
CA CYS A 173 -5.92 2.86 -15.66
C CYS A 173 -5.21 3.98 -16.42
N GLU A 174 -5.93 4.84 -17.12
CA GLU A 174 -5.39 6.03 -17.78
C GLU A 174 -5.14 7.19 -16.81
N MET A 175 -5.67 7.12 -15.58
CA MET A 175 -5.43 8.17 -14.57
C MET A 175 -3.95 8.26 -14.22
N GLU A 176 -3.44 9.48 -14.26
CA GLU A 176 -2.13 9.80 -13.70
C GLU A 176 -2.18 9.63 -12.16
N GLY A 177 -1.12 9.05 -11.59
CA GLY A 177 -1.05 8.82 -10.14
C GLY A 177 -1.94 7.69 -9.61
N LEU A 178 -2.51 6.83 -10.49
CA LEU A 178 -3.21 5.63 -10.04
C LEU A 178 -2.23 4.63 -9.40
N ILE A 179 -2.62 4.10 -8.24
CA ILE A 179 -1.91 3.06 -7.48
C ILE A 179 -2.90 1.89 -7.30
N LEU A 180 -2.45 0.66 -7.55
CA LEU A 180 -3.29 -0.53 -7.40
C LEU A 180 -3.03 -1.18 -6.05
N ASP A 181 -4.09 -1.42 -5.26
CA ASP A 181 -4.04 -2.21 -4.03
C ASP A 181 -4.85 -3.50 -4.22
N PRO A 182 -4.25 -4.70 -4.13
CA PRO A 182 -4.98 -5.98 -4.17
C PRO A 182 -6.12 -6.08 -3.16
N GLY A 183 -6.03 -5.37 -2.02
CA GLY A 183 -7.08 -5.30 -1.02
C GLY A 183 -7.03 -6.43 0.00
N PHE A 184 -5.85 -6.87 0.41
CA PHE A 184 -5.69 -7.88 1.46
C PHE A 184 -6.49 -7.54 2.72
N GLY A 185 -7.17 -8.55 3.29
CA GLY A 185 -8.08 -8.39 4.43
C GLY A 185 -9.49 -7.89 4.08
N PHE A 186 -9.73 -7.49 2.82
CA PHE A 186 -11.06 -7.12 2.29
C PHE A 186 -11.60 -8.14 1.28
N ILE A 187 -10.86 -9.22 1.01
CA ILE A 187 -11.22 -10.28 0.03
C ILE A 187 -12.27 -11.25 0.61
N GLY A 188 -12.45 -11.26 1.94
CA GLY A 188 -13.48 -12.04 2.62
C GLY A 188 -12.98 -13.34 3.27
N SER A 189 -11.82 -13.88 2.88
CA SER A 189 -11.23 -15.06 3.53
C SER A 189 -9.71 -15.04 3.48
N THR A 190 -9.07 -15.75 4.43
CA THR A 190 -7.61 -15.93 4.46
C THR A 190 -7.10 -16.69 3.24
N GLU A 191 -7.86 -17.68 2.76
CA GLU A 191 -7.54 -18.45 1.55
C GLU A 191 -7.57 -17.56 0.31
N GLY A 192 -8.55 -16.65 0.22
CA GLY A 192 -8.65 -15.64 -0.83
C GLY A 192 -7.47 -14.66 -0.79
N ASP A 193 -7.10 -14.17 0.39
CA ASP A 193 -5.92 -13.33 0.57
C ASP A 193 -4.64 -14.03 0.07
N TYR A 194 -4.45 -15.31 0.42
CA TYR A 194 -3.29 -16.08 -0.07
C TYR A 194 -3.36 -16.39 -1.57
N ALA A 195 -4.54 -16.66 -2.12
CA ALA A 195 -4.70 -16.83 -3.55
C ALA A 195 -4.30 -15.56 -4.29
N CYS A 196 -4.79 -14.41 -3.84
CA CYS A 196 -4.44 -13.10 -4.39
C CYS A 196 -2.94 -12.82 -4.26
N MET A 197 -2.32 -13.11 -3.11
CA MET A 197 -0.89 -12.90 -2.89
C MET A 197 -0.02 -13.68 -3.88
N ARG A 198 -0.39 -14.92 -4.23
CA ARG A 198 0.36 -15.73 -5.20
C ARG A 198 0.34 -15.16 -6.62
N HIS A 199 -0.61 -14.30 -6.95
CA HIS A 199 -0.84 -13.74 -8.28
C HIS A 199 -0.64 -12.22 -8.35
N ILE A 200 -0.06 -11.62 -7.31
CA ILE A 200 0.10 -10.17 -7.22
C ILE A 200 0.97 -9.60 -8.37
N ASP A 201 1.91 -10.39 -8.88
CA ASP A 201 2.79 -10.02 -9.98
C ASP A 201 2.04 -9.80 -11.31
N GLU A 202 0.82 -10.33 -11.46
CA GLU A 202 -0.05 -10.06 -12.62
C GLU A 202 -0.40 -8.56 -12.73
N LEU A 203 -0.44 -7.83 -11.60
CA LEU A 203 -0.69 -6.40 -11.59
C LEU A 203 0.41 -5.58 -12.27
N ARG A 204 1.63 -6.12 -12.41
CA ARG A 204 2.73 -5.46 -13.13
C ARG A 204 2.40 -5.17 -14.59
N ALA A 205 1.51 -5.98 -15.20
CA ALA A 205 1.07 -5.81 -16.57
C ALA A 205 0.38 -4.46 -16.82
N TYR A 206 -0.14 -3.81 -15.78
CA TYR A 206 -0.80 -2.51 -15.90
C TYR A 206 0.17 -1.31 -15.82
N GLY A 207 1.46 -1.53 -15.50
CA GLY A 207 2.47 -0.48 -15.42
C GLY A 207 2.21 0.57 -14.33
N LYS A 208 1.40 0.23 -13.32
CA LYS A 208 1.07 1.11 -12.20
C LYS A 208 1.80 0.68 -10.93
N PRO A 209 2.10 1.61 -9.99
CA PRO A 209 2.57 1.24 -8.67
C PRO A 209 1.60 0.26 -7.98
N ILE A 210 2.15 -0.70 -7.23
CA ILE A 210 1.38 -1.69 -6.48
C ILE A 210 1.60 -1.44 -4.99
N LEU A 211 0.52 -1.15 -4.27
CA LEU A 211 0.54 -1.03 -2.83
C LEU A 211 0.17 -2.35 -2.18
N VAL A 212 0.91 -2.74 -1.14
CA VAL A 212 0.59 -3.91 -0.32
C VAL A 212 0.50 -3.53 1.15
N GLY A 213 -0.66 -3.77 1.73
CA GLY A 213 -0.93 -3.57 3.15
C GLY A 213 -1.32 -4.87 3.84
N VAL A 214 -0.35 -5.61 4.41
CA VAL A 214 -0.59 -6.86 5.18
C VAL A 214 -0.33 -6.71 6.67
N SER A 215 0.20 -5.55 7.12
CA SER A 215 0.59 -5.31 8.50
C SER A 215 -0.56 -5.58 9.48
N ARG A 216 -0.34 -6.52 10.40
CA ARG A 216 -1.26 -6.93 11.46
C ARG A 216 -2.63 -7.44 10.98
N LYS A 217 -2.75 -7.86 9.71
CA LYS A 217 -3.99 -8.41 9.15
C LYS A 217 -4.18 -9.88 9.54
N SER A 218 -5.44 -10.33 9.53
CA SER A 218 -5.81 -11.68 9.99
C SER A 218 -5.16 -12.80 9.19
N MET A 219 -4.91 -12.59 7.91
CA MET A 219 -4.18 -13.52 7.06
C MET A 219 -2.76 -13.83 7.56
N VAL A 220 -2.15 -12.89 8.32
CA VAL A 220 -0.78 -13.06 8.84
C VAL A 220 -0.78 -13.86 10.13
N TRP A 221 -1.67 -13.54 11.08
CA TRP A 221 -1.57 -14.06 12.44
C TRP A 221 -2.49 -15.26 12.72
N ARG A 222 -3.70 -15.34 12.10
CA ARG A 222 -4.64 -16.45 12.37
C ARG A 222 -4.08 -17.84 12.05
N PRO A 223 -3.48 -18.08 10.88
CA PRO A 223 -2.97 -19.42 10.53
C PRO A 223 -1.84 -19.91 11.43
N LEU A 224 -1.16 -18.98 12.11
CA LEU A 224 -0.02 -19.25 12.98
C LEU A 224 -0.44 -19.28 14.47
N GLY A 225 -1.71 -19.06 14.81
CA GLY A 225 -2.18 -18.95 16.18
C GLY A 225 -1.60 -17.75 16.95
N LEU A 226 -1.18 -16.71 16.23
CA LEU A 226 -0.61 -15.48 16.78
C LEU A 226 -1.70 -14.43 17.02
N THR A 227 -1.29 -13.25 17.46
CA THR A 227 -2.14 -12.06 17.61
C THR A 227 -1.62 -10.92 16.70
N PRO A 228 -2.40 -9.85 16.47
CA PRO A 228 -1.92 -8.68 15.74
C PRO A 228 -0.63 -8.08 16.33
N ASP A 229 -0.39 -8.21 17.64
CA ASP A 229 0.77 -7.63 18.32
C ASP A 229 2.01 -8.54 18.26
N THR A 230 1.84 -9.84 17.99
CA THR A 230 2.93 -10.83 17.96
C THR A 230 3.29 -11.31 16.57
N CYS A 231 2.69 -10.72 15.50
CA CYS A 231 2.85 -11.18 14.11
C CYS A 231 3.87 -10.36 13.30
N LEU A 232 4.78 -9.63 13.93
CA LEU A 232 5.77 -8.81 13.25
C LEU A 232 6.62 -9.63 12.26
N MET A 233 7.25 -10.71 12.72
CA MET A 233 8.12 -11.53 11.88
C MET A 233 7.41 -12.11 10.64
N PRO A 234 6.24 -12.76 10.75
CA PRO A 234 5.52 -13.24 9.58
C PRO A 234 4.99 -12.10 8.70
N THR A 235 4.70 -10.91 9.25
CA THR A 235 4.40 -9.72 8.46
C THR A 235 5.57 -9.35 7.55
N GLN A 236 6.79 -9.29 8.10
CA GLN A 236 7.99 -8.97 7.32
C GLN A 236 8.26 -10.00 6.23
N ALA A 237 8.04 -11.29 6.49
CA ALA A 237 8.17 -12.34 5.49
C ALA A 237 7.21 -12.15 4.30
N LEU A 238 5.94 -11.81 4.57
CA LEU A 238 4.96 -11.52 3.51
C LEU A 238 5.25 -10.21 2.78
N GLN A 239 5.78 -9.19 3.46
CA GLN A 239 6.23 -7.96 2.81
C GLN A 239 7.40 -8.22 1.85
N LEU A 240 8.40 -9.01 2.27
CA LEU A 240 9.51 -9.41 1.41
C LEU A 240 8.99 -10.14 0.17
N TYR A 241 8.10 -11.12 0.35
CA TYR A 241 7.46 -11.83 -0.76
C TYR A 241 6.76 -10.86 -1.72
N ALA A 242 5.97 -9.92 -1.19
CA ALA A 242 5.26 -8.94 -1.99
C ALA A 242 6.21 -8.03 -2.80
N ILE A 243 7.32 -7.59 -2.19
CA ILE A 243 8.33 -6.77 -2.87
C ILE A 243 8.95 -7.55 -4.03
N GLU A 244 9.35 -8.80 -3.82
CA GLU A 244 9.89 -9.68 -4.87
C GLU A 244 8.90 -9.93 -6.01
N HIS A 245 7.59 -9.81 -5.74
CA HIS A 245 6.51 -9.96 -6.72
C HIS A 245 5.97 -8.64 -7.27
N GLY A 246 6.65 -7.51 -7.00
CA GLY A 246 6.40 -6.24 -7.68
C GLY A 246 5.71 -5.17 -6.85
N ALA A 247 5.51 -5.36 -5.54
CA ALA A 247 5.04 -4.29 -4.69
C ALA A 247 6.06 -3.13 -4.66
N THR A 248 5.56 -1.91 -4.84
CA THR A 248 6.38 -0.69 -4.86
C THR A 248 6.06 0.24 -3.70
N ILE A 249 4.96 -0.02 -2.99
CA ILE A 249 4.55 0.70 -1.78
C ILE A 249 4.14 -0.33 -0.73
N ILE A 250 4.75 -0.27 0.45
CA ILE A 250 4.39 -1.12 1.60
C ILE A 250 3.70 -0.27 2.66
N ARG A 251 2.41 -0.55 2.90
CA ARG A 251 1.60 0.10 3.94
C ARG A 251 1.72 -0.66 5.26
N THR A 252 2.26 -0.03 6.30
CA THR A 252 2.66 -0.71 7.54
C THR A 252 2.49 0.15 8.79
N HIS A 253 2.35 -0.51 9.95
CA HIS A 253 2.50 0.12 11.27
C HIS A 253 3.97 0.12 11.73
N ASP A 254 4.75 -0.84 11.23
CA ASP A 254 6.10 -1.17 11.73
C ASP A 254 7.14 -0.66 10.70
N VAL A 255 7.30 0.69 10.63
CA VAL A 255 8.08 1.39 9.59
C VAL A 255 9.55 0.98 9.62
N LYS A 256 10.17 0.99 10.81
CA LYS A 256 11.58 0.67 11.01
C LYS A 256 11.94 -0.73 10.52
N GLU A 257 11.14 -1.73 10.89
CA GLU A 257 11.33 -3.13 10.52
C GLU A 257 11.05 -3.34 9.02
N THR A 258 10.06 -2.63 8.48
CA THR A 258 9.78 -2.64 7.03
C THR A 258 10.95 -2.05 6.24
N LYS A 259 11.58 -0.98 6.72
CA LYS A 259 12.79 -0.41 6.12
C LYS A 259 13.93 -1.43 6.10
N GLN A 260 14.17 -2.14 7.21
CA GLN A 260 15.18 -3.20 7.27
C GLN A 260 14.91 -4.32 6.27
N THR A 261 13.65 -4.71 6.11
CA THR A 261 13.23 -5.72 5.11
C THR A 261 13.52 -5.24 3.68
N ILE A 262 13.24 -3.98 3.36
CA ILE A 262 13.53 -3.40 2.05
C ILE A 262 15.04 -3.32 1.80
N GLU A 263 15.83 -2.89 2.79
CA GLU A 263 17.29 -2.81 2.68
C GLU A 263 17.91 -4.18 2.48
N LEU A 264 17.41 -5.21 3.18
CA LEU A 264 17.83 -6.61 2.99
C LEU A 264 17.49 -7.10 1.58
N CYS A 265 16.28 -6.86 1.10
CA CYS A 265 15.86 -7.22 -0.25
C CYS A 265 16.78 -6.57 -1.30
N ASN A 266 17.03 -5.27 -1.19
CA ASN A 266 17.94 -4.56 -2.09
C ASN A 266 19.37 -5.14 -2.06
N SER A 267 19.88 -5.52 -0.88
CA SER A 267 21.20 -6.12 -0.73
C SER A 267 21.29 -7.49 -1.41
N LEU A 268 20.26 -8.32 -1.30
CA LEU A 268 20.18 -9.63 -1.96
C LEU A 268 20.20 -9.50 -3.49
N LEU A 269 19.56 -8.48 -4.02
CA LEU A 269 19.48 -8.23 -5.45
C LEU A 269 20.81 -7.68 -6.02
N LEU A 270 21.48 -6.78 -5.28
CA LEU A 270 22.75 -6.17 -5.72
C LEU A 270 23.95 -7.12 -5.68
N THR A 271 23.94 -8.14 -4.82
CA THR A 271 25.06 -9.09 -4.66
C THR A 271 25.12 -10.18 -5.73
N SER A 272 24.10 -10.31 -6.59
CA SER A 272 24.09 -11.31 -7.67
C SER A 272 25.05 -10.99 -8.82
N ASP A 273 25.56 -9.75 -8.95
CA ASP A 273 26.39 -9.32 -10.09
C ASP A 273 27.91 -9.30 -9.87
N SER A 274 28.38 -9.60 -8.65
CA SER A 274 29.84 -9.51 -8.36
C SER A 274 30.60 -10.84 -8.50
N LYS A 275 29.95 -11.93 -8.97
CA LYS A 275 30.56 -13.25 -9.14
C LYS A 275 30.01 -14.01 -10.35
N MET A 276 30.23 -13.50 -11.53
CA MET A 276 30.30 -14.32 -12.76
C MET A 276 31.41 -13.79 -13.68
#